data_ec5edd0f576e3202365ab28a85daaa0f
#
_entry.id   ec5edd0f576e3202365ab28a85daaa0f
#
_cell.length_a   1.000
_cell.length_b   1.000
_cell.length_c   1.000
_cell.angle_alpha   90.00
_cell.angle_beta   90.00
_cell.angle_gamma   90.00
#
_symmetry.space_group_name_H-M   'P 1'
#
loop_
_entity.id
_entity.type
_entity.pdbx_description
1 polymer ?
#
loop_
_entity_poly.entity_id
_entity_poly.type
_entity_poly.pdbx_seq_one_letter_code
_entity_poly.pdbx_strand_id
1 'polypeptide(L)' 'MTFKQLEKILKQDGWYCYKVVGSHYQYKHDIKRGKITIPRHCKAIKKGTLNSILKSAGLKGIKEKV' A
#
# COMPACT_ATOMS: atom_id res chain seq x y z
N MET A 1 1.42 -11.01 -2.87
CA MET A 1 0.39 -10.33 -2.08
C MET A 1 -0.62 -9.67 -3.00
N THR A 2 -1.87 -9.78 -2.69
CA THR A 2 -2.93 -9.13 -3.48
C THR A 2 -3.12 -7.69 -3.07
N PHE A 3 -3.81 -6.93 -3.93
CA PHE A 3 -4.17 -5.54 -3.60
C PHE A 3 -4.93 -5.46 -2.27
N LYS A 4 -5.92 -6.34 -2.09
CA LYS A 4 -6.74 -6.31 -0.87
C LYS A 4 -5.93 -6.60 0.39
N GLN A 5 -4.99 -7.52 0.31
CA GLN A 5 -4.12 -7.84 1.43
C GLN A 5 -3.24 -6.65 1.80
N LEU A 6 -2.66 -6.00 0.81
CA LEU A 6 -1.82 -4.83 1.06
C LEU A 6 -2.65 -3.67 1.59
N GLU A 7 -3.83 -3.44 1.01
CA GLU A 7 -4.71 -2.38 1.47
C GLU A 7 -5.10 -2.59 2.93
N LYS A 8 -5.38 -3.83 3.31
CA LYS A 8 -5.72 -4.15 4.69
C LYS A 8 -4.57 -3.80 5.63
N ILE A 9 -3.35 -4.14 5.26
CA ILE A 9 -2.16 -3.81 6.06
C ILE A 9 -2.04 -2.30 6.22
N LEU A 10 -2.18 -1.56 5.13
CA LEU A 10 -2.07 -0.11 5.18
C LEU A 10 -3.16 0.51 6.06
N LYS A 11 -4.39 0.06 5.91
CA LYS A 11 -5.50 0.59 6.71
C LYS A 11 -5.32 0.31 8.19
N GLN A 12 -4.80 -0.85 8.54
CA GLN A 12 -4.50 -1.16 9.94
C GLN A 12 -3.44 -0.25 10.53
N ASP A 13 -2.54 0.26 9.70
CA ASP A 13 -1.52 1.21 10.13
C ASP A 13 -2.02 2.65 10.15
N GLY A 14 -3.23 2.91 9.66
CA GLY A 14 -3.81 4.24 9.67
C GLY A 14 -3.84 4.93 8.30
N TRP A 15 -3.39 4.24 7.25
CA TRP A 15 -3.48 4.79 5.91
C TRP A 15 -4.91 4.72 5.38
N TYR A 16 -5.31 5.72 4.61
CA TYR A 16 -6.62 5.74 4.01
C TYR A 16 -6.54 6.22 2.57
N CYS A 17 -7.42 5.69 1.74
CA CYS A 17 -7.49 6.09 0.35
C CYS A 17 -8.19 7.43 0.25
N TYR A 18 -7.49 8.43 -0.26
CA TYR A 18 -8.07 9.76 -0.41
C TYR A 18 -8.35 10.13 -1.86
N LYS A 19 -7.81 9.39 -2.81
CA LYS A 19 -7.98 9.71 -4.22
C LYS A 19 -7.78 8.46 -5.07
N VAL A 20 -8.58 8.35 -6.11
CA VAL A 20 -8.43 7.30 -7.11
C VAL A 20 -8.33 7.94 -8.47
N VAL A 21 -7.26 7.65 -9.19
CA VAL A 21 -7.06 8.16 -10.56
C VAL A 21 -6.88 6.94 -11.45
N GLY A 22 -7.90 6.62 -12.25
CA GLY A 22 -7.89 5.40 -13.05
C GLY A 22 -7.78 4.19 -12.15
N SER A 23 -6.75 3.40 -12.34
CA SER A 23 -6.51 2.22 -11.51
C SER A 23 -5.47 2.48 -10.40
N HIS A 24 -5.09 3.73 -10.20
CA HIS A 24 -4.12 4.10 -9.16
C HIS A 24 -4.85 4.61 -7.93
N TYR A 25 -4.75 3.85 -6.85
CA TYR A 25 -5.34 4.21 -5.55
C TYR A 25 -4.28 4.90 -4.71
N GLN A 26 -4.57 6.12 -4.28
CA GLN A 26 -3.62 6.94 -3.53
C GLN A 26 -4.04 7.04 -2.07
N TYR A 27 -3.08 6.82 -1.18
CA TYR A 27 -3.30 6.76 0.25
C TYR A 27 -2.52 7.83 0.99
N LYS A 28 -3.08 8.29 2.09
CA LYS A 28 -2.45 9.23 3.01
C LYS A 28 -2.54 8.71 4.43
N HIS A 29 -1.74 9.30 5.30
CA HIS A 29 -1.73 9.00 6.73
C HIS A 29 -1.75 10.29 7.51
N ASP A 30 -2.48 10.33 8.63
CA ASP A 30 -2.60 11.54 9.44
C ASP A 30 -1.29 11.92 10.11
N ILE A 31 -0.49 10.94 10.47
CA ILE A 31 0.76 11.13 11.20
C ILE A 31 1.97 11.00 10.30
N LYS A 32 2.01 9.95 9.50
CA LYS A 32 3.13 9.67 8.60
C LYS A 32 3.08 10.57 7.38
N ARG A 33 4.23 11.04 6.96
CA ARG A 33 4.33 11.90 5.79
C ARG A 33 4.34 11.07 4.52
N GLY A 34 4.01 11.73 3.41
CA GLY A 34 4.10 11.15 2.09
C GLY A 34 2.81 10.55 1.63
N LYS A 35 2.86 9.98 0.45
CA LYS A 35 1.73 9.36 -0.21
C LYS A 35 2.12 7.98 -0.68
N ILE A 36 1.16 7.09 -0.72
CA ILE A 36 1.37 5.76 -1.26
C ILE A 36 0.41 5.56 -2.41
N THR A 37 0.93 5.07 -3.53
CA THR A 37 0.11 4.75 -4.69
C THR A 37 0.16 3.25 -4.93
N ILE A 38 -1.00 2.62 -4.98
CA ILE A 38 -1.11 1.19 -5.26
C ILE A 38 -1.83 1.00 -6.60
N PRO A 39 -1.19 0.35 -7.58
CA PRO A 39 -1.88 0.03 -8.83
C PRO A 39 -2.83 -1.14 -8.59
N ARG A 40 -4.08 -0.96 -8.98
CA ARG A 40 -5.08 -2.00 -8.78
C ARG A 40 -5.31 -2.89 -10.01
N HIS A 41 -4.73 -2.55 -11.13
CA HIS A 41 -4.94 -3.31 -12.36
C HIS A 41 -4.28 -4.69 -12.36
N CYS A 42 -3.48 -5.00 -11.36
CA CYS A 42 -2.81 -6.29 -11.24
C CYS A 42 -3.50 -7.17 -10.20
N LYS A 43 -3.59 -8.47 -10.48
CA LYS A 43 -4.15 -9.41 -9.51
C LYS A 43 -3.29 -9.55 -8.28
N ALA A 44 -1.97 -9.50 -8.49
CA ALA A 44 -1.02 -9.58 -7.39
C ALA A 44 0.01 -8.49 -7.55
N ILE A 45 0.50 -7.99 -6.43
CA ILE A 45 1.51 -6.95 -6.41
C ILE A 45 2.88 -7.62 -6.45
N LYS A 46 3.71 -7.17 -7.37
CA LYS A 46 5.06 -7.71 -7.51
C LYS A 46 5.88 -7.44 -6.27
N LYS A 47 6.79 -8.36 -5.95
CA LYS A 47 7.60 -8.28 -4.73
C LYS A 47 8.36 -6.96 -4.63
N GLY A 48 8.98 -6.51 -5.72
CA GLY A 48 9.71 -5.24 -5.72
C GLY A 48 8.81 -4.05 -5.43
N THR A 49 7.65 -4.00 -6.05
CA THR A 49 6.66 -2.95 -5.81
C THR A 49 6.14 -3.01 -4.39
N LEU A 50 5.86 -4.22 -3.90
CA LEU A 50 5.39 -4.41 -2.53
C LEU A 50 6.41 -3.90 -1.51
N ASN A 51 7.68 -4.26 -1.69
CA ASN A 51 8.74 -3.82 -0.78
C ASN A 51 8.87 -2.30 -0.78
N SER A 52 8.78 -1.70 -1.96
CA SER A 52 8.84 -0.25 -2.10
C SER A 52 7.68 0.43 -1.35
N ILE A 53 6.49 -0.11 -1.50
CA ILE A 53 5.29 0.43 -0.83
C ILE A 53 5.42 0.30 0.68
N LEU A 54 5.81 -0.87 1.17
CA LEU A 54 5.97 -1.10 2.61
C LEU A 54 7.04 -0.20 3.20
N LYS A 55 8.13 0.00 2.47
CA LYS A 55 9.18 0.91 2.90
C LYS A 55 8.67 2.34 3.00
N SER A 56 7.92 2.80 2.01
CA SER A 56 7.33 4.14 2.01
C SER A 56 6.32 4.31 3.13
N ALA A 57 5.61 3.25 3.48
CA ALA A 57 4.62 3.29 4.54
C ALA A 57 5.23 3.19 5.94
N GLY A 58 6.53 3.02 6.05
CA GLY A 58 7.17 2.81 7.33
C GLY A 58 6.91 1.42 7.90
N LEU A 59 6.52 0.49 7.06
CA LEU A 59 6.21 -0.89 7.46
C LEU A 59 7.32 -1.85 7.05
N LYS A 60 8.51 -1.33 6.92
CA LYS A 60 9.68 -2.11 6.61
C LYS A 60 9.87 -3.19 7.67
N GLY A 61 10.06 -4.39 7.25
CA GLY A 61 10.24 -5.51 8.18
C GLY A 61 8.99 -6.34 8.40
N ILE A 62 7.85 -5.92 7.92
CA ILE A 62 6.67 -6.78 7.93
C ILE A 62 6.93 -7.92 6.96
N LYS A 63 6.89 -9.13 7.48
CA LYS A 63 7.07 -10.30 6.65
C LYS A 63 5.78 -10.64 5.94
N GLU A 64 5.89 -10.95 4.68
CA GLU A 64 4.79 -11.41 3.89
C GLU A 64 4.46 -12.83 4.29
N LYS A 65 3.25 -13.04 4.78
CA LYS A 65 2.80 -14.35 5.19
C LYS A 65 1.71 -14.88 4.27
N VAL A 66 1.94 -14.76 3.05
CA VAL A 66 0.97 -15.22 2.07
C VAL A 66 1.49 -16.39 1.28
#